data_b37374b73daa5895502b867c32886473
#
_entry.id   b37374b73daa5895502b867c32886473
#
_cell.length_a   1.000
_cell.length_b   1.000
_cell.length_c   1.000
_cell.angle_alpha   90.00
_cell.angle_beta   90.00
_cell.angle_gamma   90.00
#
_symmetry.space_group_name_H-M   'P 1'
#
loop_
_entity.id
_entity.type
_entity.pdbx_description
1 polymer ?
#
loop_
_entity_poly.entity_id
_entity_poly.type
_entity_poly.pdbx_seq_one_letter_code
_entity_poly.pdbx_strand_id
1 'polypeptide(L)'
;MGDVAVPANPKRIVVNWYIGDVFTLGFKPAALAAWSQESMPFYDKFTGIPVIENWDTEAILAHDADLIITYSEEDFAKLSKIAPVIVVPEAAMPSVERLTFLGRATGREAEAETAIAAFEKKREEARNILTSDIFTNKTFSIFQDWGSGSYGIYYETESRAARCFISSLA
;
A
#
# COMPACT_ATOMS: atom_id res chain seq x y z
N MET A 1 12.28 -13.27 -10.27
CA MET A 1 13.16 -12.30 -9.59
C MET A 1 13.95 -13.05 -8.53
N GLY A 2 15.21 -12.69 -8.31
CA GLY A 2 16.06 -13.35 -7.31
C GLY A 2 16.01 -12.64 -5.95
N ASP A 3 16.87 -13.11 -5.03
CA ASP A 3 17.01 -12.50 -3.71
C ASP A 3 17.62 -11.09 -3.84
N VAL A 4 17.07 -10.14 -3.11
CA VAL A 4 17.54 -8.75 -3.04
C VAL A 4 18.03 -8.48 -1.63
N ALA A 5 19.28 -8.05 -1.52
CA ALA A 5 19.84 -7.61 -0.24
C ALA A 5 19.30 -6.22 0.10
N VAL A 6 18.35 -6.17 1.04
CA VAL A 6 17.75 -4.91 1.53
C VAL A 6 18.51 -4.44 2.76
N PRO A 7 18.79 -3.13 2.92
CA PRO A 7 19.37 -2.60 4.15
C PRO A 7 18.47 -2.93 5.35
N ALA A 8 19.08 -3.36 6.47
CA ALA A 8 18.34 -3.72 7.69
C ALA A 8 17.53 -2.55 8.29
N ASN A 9 17.87 -1.31 7.95
CA ASN A 9 17.18 -0.12 8.41
C ASN A 9 17.29 0.97 7.32
N PRO A 10 16.51 0.86 6.25
CA PRO A 10 16.55 1.83 5.16
C PRO A 10 16.15 3.22 5.68
N LYS A 11 16.83 4.25 5.19
CA LYS A 11 16.63 5.65 5.60
C LYS A 11 16.00 6.50 4.52
N ARG A 12 16.24 6.16 3.26
CA ARG A 12 15.79 6.94 2.11
C ARG A 12 15.02 6.05 1.13
N ILE A 13 13.78 5.78 1.51
CA ILE A 13 12.89 4.96 0.71
C ILE A 13 12.22 5.83 -0.36
N VAL A 14 12.34 5.44 -1.60
CA VAL A 14 11.54 5.98 -2.70
C VAL A 14 10.45 4.98 -3.04
N VAL A 15 9.19 5.42 -3.06
CA VAL A 15 8.05 4.51 -3.15
C VAL A 15 7.07 4.88 -4.24
N ASN A 16 6.64 3.88 -4.99
CA ASN A 16 5.54 3.93 -5.93
C ASN A 16 4.43 2.98 -5.47
N TRP A 17 3.18 3.45 -5.46
CA TRP A 17 1.96 2.71 -5.14
C TRP A 17 1.73 2.38 -3.66
N TYR A 18 2.69 1.80 -2.94
CA TYR A 18 2.53 1.31 -1.56
C TYR A 18 2.86 2.34 -0.48
N ILE A 19 2.52 3.60 -0.73
CA ILE A 19 2.82 4.74 0.15
C ILE A 19 2.22 4.53 1.55
N GLY A 20 0.97 4.06 1.62
CA GLY A 20 0.30 3.78 2.88
C GLY A 20 0.97 2.71 3.73
N ASP A 21 1.49 1.65 3.10
CA ASP A 21 2.23 0.60 3.81
C ASP A 21 3.54 1.15 4.39
N VAL A 22 4.28 1.96 3.62
CA VAL A 22 5.53 2.58 4.06
C VAL A 22 5.31 3.51 5.27
N PHE A 23 4.26 4.33 5.25
CA PHE A 23 3.89 5.13 6.41
C PHE A 23 3.45 4.29 7.61
N THR A 24 2.71 3.23 7.38
CA THR A 24 2.24 2.32 8.43
C THR A 24 3.41 1.65 9.15
N LEU A 25 4.48 1.34 8.42
CA LEU A 25 5.72 0.82 8.97
C LEU A 25 6.60 1.90 9.66
N GLY A 26 6.11 3.13 9.78
CA GLY A 26 6.79 4.20 10.48
C GLY A 26 7.89 4.91 9.68
N PHE A 27 7.99 4.66 8.39
CA PHE A 27 8.92 5.37 7.54
C PHE A 27 8.34 6.67 7.01
N LYS A 28 9.20 7.66 6.82
CA LYS A 28 8.90 8.83 6.00
C LYS A 28 9.65 8.66 4.67
N PRO A 29 8.95 8.51 3.54
CA PRO A 29 9.60 8.39 2.23
C PRO A 29 10.49 9.58 1.91
N ALA A 30 11.61 9.34 1.23
CA ALA A 30 12.45 10.40 0.67
C ALA A 30 11.79 11.06 -0.55
N ALA A 31 11.03 10.26 -1.32
CA ALA A 31 10.17 10.74 -2.40
C ALA A 31 9.09 9.69 -2.70
N LEU A 32 8.03 10.12 -3.36
CA LEU A 32 6.89 9.27 -3.76
C LEU A 32 6.43 9.58 -5.18
N ALA A 33 5.73 8.64 -5.81
CA ALA A 33 5.18 8.85 -7.14
C ALA A 33 4.01 9.86 -7.14
N ALA A 34 3.78 10.50 -8.27
CA ALA A 34 2.90 11.65 -8.47
C ALA A 34 1.38 11.41 -8.32
N TRP A 35 0.94 10.25 -7.85
CA TRP A 35 -0.48 9.97 -7.75
C TRP A 35 -1.10 10.21 -6.36
N SER A 36 -0.38 10.84 -5.43
CA SER A 36 -0.93 11.29 -4.17
C SER A 36 -1.98 12.39 -4.38
N GLN A 37 -3.16 12.23 -3.79
CA GLN A 37 -4.28 13.16 -3.94
C GLN A 37 -4.73 13.69 -2.59
N GLU A 38 -5.20 14.95 -2.56
CA GLU A 38 -5.73 15.59 -1.36
C GLU A 38 -6.89 14.84 -0.71
N SER A 39 -7.62 14.03 -1.51
CA SER A 39 -8.69 13.18 -1.03
C SER A 39 -8.24 11.95 -0.24
N MET A 40 -6.94 11.65 -0.20
CA MET A 40 -6.44 10.50 0.56
C MET A 40 -6.54 10.74 2.08
N PRO A 41 -7.00 9.75 2.86
CA PRO A 41 -7.25 9.92 4.30
C PRO A 41 -6.04 10.33 5.14
N PHE A 42 -4.83 10.22 4.60
CA PHE A 42 -3.57 10.54 5.28
C PHE A 42 -2.70 11.51 4.46
N TYR A 43 -3.34 12.30 3.61
CA TYR A 43 -2.66 13.28 2.75
C TYR A 43 -1.76 14.25 3.53
N ASP A 44 -2.16 14.64 4.73
CA ASP A 44 -1.35 15.50 5.60
C ASP A 44 0.06 14.94 5.87
N LYS A 45 0.22 13.61 5.85
CA LYS A 45 1.52 12.96 6.02
C LYS A 45 2.45 13.13 4.82
N PHE A 46 1.90 13.50 3.65
CA PHE A 46 2.66 13.74 2.42
C PHE A 46 3.29 15.13 2.38
N THR A 47 2.82 16.04 3.24
CA THR A 47 3.30 17.42 3.24
C THR A 47 4.82 17.48 3.37
N GLY A 48 5.46 18.15 2.41
CA GLY A 48 6.91 18.31 2.36
C GLY A 48 7.71 17.08 1.92
N ILE A 49 7.03 16.04 1.41
CA ILE A 49 7.71 14.92 0.73
C ILE A 49 7.77 15.25 -0.77
N PRO A 50 8.94 15.17 -1.40
CA PRO A 50 9.09 15.35 -2.85
C PRO A 50 8.21 14.38 -3.63
N VAL A 51 7.56 14.87 -4.68
CA VAL A 51 6.76 14.07 -5.61
C VAL A 51 7.51 13.93 -6.92
N ILE A 52 7.65 12.69 -7.39
CA ILE A 52 8.27 12.36 -8.67
C ILE A 52 7.17 12.29 -9.71
N GLU A 53 7.08 13.30 -10.57
CA GLU A 53 6.06 13.42 -11.61
C GLU A 53 6.23 12.35 -12.69
N ASN A 54 7.47 12.17 -13.14
CA ASN A 54 7.83 11.11 -14.07
C ASN A 54 8.63 10.06 -13.32
N TRP A 55 8.10 8.84 -13.25
CA TRP A 55 8.75 7.72 -12.59
C TRP A 55 9.89 7.18 -13.47
N ASP A 56 10.97 7.95 -13.57
CA ASP A 56 12.15 7.61 -14.36
C ASP A 56 13.41 7.50 -13.49
N THR A 57 14.45 6.96 -14.09
CA THR A 57 15.72 6.66 -13.42
C THR A 57 16.41 7.91 -12.90
N GLU A 58 16.39 9.01 -13.65
CA GLU A 58 17.09 10.25 -13.28
C GLU A 58 16.41 10.94 -12.10
N ALA A 59 15.08 11.02 -12.14
CA ALA A 59 14.29 11.58 -11.06
C ALA A 59 14.48 10.79 -9.75
N ILE A 60 14.49 9.46 -9.82
CA ILE A 60 14.70 8.60 -8.64
C ILE A 60 16.12 8.73 -8.10
N LEU A 61 17.12 8.78 -8.98
CA LEU A 61 18.53 8.92 -8.60
C LEU A 61 18.79 10.23 -7.82
N ALA A 62 18.10 11.30 -8.15
CA ALA A 62 18.22 12.60 -7.48
C ALA A 62 17.86 12.56 -5.97
N HIS A 63 17.19 11.51 -5.52
CA HIS A 63 16.79 11.34 -4.11
C HIS A 63 17.74 10.42 -3.33
N ASP A 64 18.85 9.95 -3.93
CA ASP A 64 19.85 9.07 -3.29
C ASP A 64 19.21 7.90 -2.52
N ALA A 65 18.25 7.21 -3.13
CA ALA A 65 17.51 6.12 -2.51
C ALA A 65 18.44 5.01 -2.00
N ASP A 66 18.19 4.51 -0.80
CA ASP A 66 18.80 3.27 -0.27
C ASP A 66 17.86 2.07 -0.36
N LEU A 67 16.60 2.32 -0.69
CA LEU A 67 15.59 1.32 -1.01
C LEU A 67 14.53 1.91 -1.94
N ILE A 68 14.13 1.13 -2.95
CA ILE A 68 13.02 1.47 -3.84
C ILE A 68 11.92 0.42 -3.66
N ILE A 69 10.67 0.85 -3.52
CA ILE A 69 9.49 -0.02 -3.44
C ILE A 69 8.57 0.32 -4.61
N THR A 70 8.25 -0.66 -5.44
CA THR A 70 7.37 -0.49 -6.62
C THR A 70 6.46 -1.68 -6.83
N TYR A 71 5.40 -1.50 -7.62
CA TYR A 71 4.52 -2.58 -8.06
C TYR A 71 4.92 -3.16 -9.43
N SER A 72 5.73 -2.43 -10.20
CA SER A 72 6.06 -2.78 -11.57
C SER A 72 7.29 -3.67 -11.64
N GLU A 73 7.13 -4.87 -12.20
CA GLU A 73 8.25 -5.77 -12.50
C GLU A 73 9.16 -5.22 -13.60
N GLU A 74 8.61 -4.43 -14.52
CA GLU A 74 9.37 -3.81 -15.62
C GLU A 74 10.39 -2.79 -15.12
N ASP A 75 10.11 -2.18 -13.99
CA ASP A 75 11.01 -1.20 -13.36
C ASP A 75 12.26 -1.86 -12.76
N PHE A 76 12.19 -3.13 -12.38
CA PHE A 76 13.27 -3.81 -11.66
C PHE A 76 14.63 -3.71 -12.36
N ALA A 77 14.65 -4.01 -13.66
CA ALA A 77 15.93 -4.02 -14.43
C ALA A 77 16.61 -2.65 -14.51
N LYS A 78 15.81 -1.57 -14.45
CA LYS A 78 16.30 -0.19 -14.50
C LYS A 78 16.71 0.28 -13.11
N LEU A 79 15.82 0.11 -12.12
CA LEU A 79 15.96 0.68 -10.80
C LEU A 79 16.95 -0.07 -9.91
N SER A 80 17.14 -1.37 -10.14
CA SER A 80 18.14 -2.18 -9.42
C SER A 80 19.60 -1.73 -9.63
N LYS A 81 19.85 -0.86 -10.62
CA LYS A 81 21.14 -0.21 -10.83
C LYS A 81 21.38 1.01 -9.93
N ILE A 82 20.31 1.51 -9.31
CA ILE A 82 20.34 2.68 -8.42
C ILE A 82 20.45 2.23 -6.96
N ALA A 83 19.52 1.37 -6.55
CA ALA A 83 19.39 0.90 -5.18
C ALA A 83 18.71 -0.50 -5.16
N PRO A 84 18.72 -1.22 -4.03
CA PRO A 84 17.86 -2.39 -3.82
C PRO A 84 16.41 -2.08 -4.14
N VAL A 85 15.74 -2.97 -4.86
CA VAL A 85 14.34 -2.80 -5.27
C VAL A 85 13.50 -3.93 -4.74
N ILE A 86 12.47 -3.58 -3.98
CA ILE A 86 11.39 -4.50 -3.63
C ILE A 86 10.26 -4.29 -4.64
N VAL A 87 9.95 -5.35 -5.39
CA VAL A 87 8.81 -5.36 -6.30
C VAL A 87 7.69 -6.19 -5.67
N VAL A 88 6.55 -5.56 -5.49
CA VAL A 88 5.32 -6.23 -5.05
C VAL A 88 4.28 -6.05 -6.15
N PRO A 89 4.10 -7.00 -7.07
CA PRO A 89 3.14 -6.86 -8.14
C PRO A 89 1.73 -6.60 -7.61
N GLU A 90 0.98 -5.79 -8.34
CA GLU A 90 -0.38 -5.43 -7.97
C GLU A 90 -1.24 -6.70 -7.84
N ALA A 91 -2.02 -6.78 -6.77
CA ALA A 91 -2.84 -7.94 -6.44
C ALA A 91 -2.09 -9.27 -6.18
N ALA A 92 -0.76 -9.26 -6.13
CA ALA A 92 0.03 -10.48 -5.85
C ALA A 92 -0.24 -11.05 -4.46
N MET A 93 -0.59 -10.20 -3.50
CA MET A 93 -0.89 -10.61 -2.13
C MET A 93 -1.90 -9.68 -1.45
N PRO A 94 -2.71 -10.20 -0.50
CA PRO A 94 -3.60 -9.38 0.33
C PRO A 94 -2.83 -8.33 1.14
N SER A 95 -3.54 -7.27 1.57
CA SER A 95 -2.91 -6.13 2.26
C SER A 95 -2.17 -6.52 3.56
N VAL A 96 -2.73 -7.45 4.34
CA VAL A 96 -2.09 -7.94 5.58
C VAL A 96 -0.80 -8.71 5.27
N GLU A 97 -0.83 -9.59 4.28
CA GLU A 97 0.35 -10.36 3.86
C GLU A 97 1.43 -9.42 3.30
N ARG A 98 1.04 -8.43 2.49
CA ARG A 98 1.95 -7.42 1.95
C ARG A 98 2.61 -6.59 3.06
N LEU A 99 1.83 -6.13 4.04
CA LEU A 99 2.38 -5.39 5.16
C LEU A 99 3.35 -6.25 6.01
N THR A 100 3.02 -7.52 6.23
CA THR A 100 3.91 -8.49 6.89
C THR A 100 5.20 -8.68 6.10
N PHE A 101 5.09 -8.86 4.79
CA PHE A 101 6.25 -9.01 3.90
C PHE A 101 7.14 -7.78 3.92
N LEU A 102 6.59 -6.59 3.75
CA LEU A 102 7.33 -5.33 3.78
C LEU A 102 7.95 -5.08 5.16
N GLY A 103 7.24 -5.38 6.25
CA GLY A 103 7.76 -5.29 7.61
C GLY A 103 9.02 -6.14 7.78
N ARG A 104 8.97 -7.41 7.38
CA ARG A 104 10.14 -8.32 7.43
C ARG A 104 11.30 -7.83 6.54
N ALA A 105 10.98 -7.41 5.31
CA ALA A 105 11.99 -6.94 4.36
C ALA A 105 12.70 -5.66 4.80
N THR A 106 12.09 -4.86 5.68
CA THR A 106 12.62 -3.55 6.11
C THR A 106 13.00 -3.49 7.60
N GLY A 107 12.92 -4.62 8.33
CA GLY A 107 13.20 -4.68 9.76
C GLY A 107 12.16 -3.94 10.62
N ARG A 108 10.89 -3.98 10.20
CA ARG A 108 9.75 -3.32 10.85
C ARG A 108 8.62 -4.30 11.18
N GLU A 109 8.99 -5.51 11.62
CA GLU A 109 8.04 -6.55 11.96
C GLU A 109 7.10 -6.12 13.10
N ALA A 110 7.62 -5.46 14.12
CA ALA A 110 6.83 -5.03 15.27
C ALA A 110 5.79 -3.96 14.90
N GLU A 111 6.15 -3.02 14.03
CA GLU A 111 5.24 -2.01 13.50
C GLU A 111 4.17 -2.65 12.61
N ALA A 112 4.55 -3.62 11.78
CA ALA A 112 3.60 -4.37 10.95
C ALA A 112 2.61 -5.15 11.82
N GLU A 113 3.07 -5.90 12.82
CA GLU A 113 2.23 -6.67 13.74
C GLU A 113 1.26 -5.76 14.49
N THR A 114 1.73 -4.63 15.00
CA THR A 114 0.89 -3.64 15.69
C THR A 114 -0.21 -3.10 14.80
N ALA A 115 0.13 -2.73 13.57
CA ALA A 115 -0.84 -2.20 12.62
C ALA A 115 -1.86 -3.26 12.18
N ILE A 116 -1.41 -4.50 11.96
CA ILE A 116 -2.28 -5.62 11.63
C ILE A 116 -3.25 -5.91 12.77
N ALA A 117 -2.77 -5.98 14.01
CA ALA A 117 -3.63 -6.20 15.17
C ALA A 117 -4.71 -5.10 15.32
N ALA A 118 -4.32 -3.84 15.10
CA ALA A 118 -5.27 -2.72 15.12
C ALA A 118 -6.30 -2.80 13.98
N PHE A 119 -5.88 -3.23 12.79
CA PHE A 119 -6.77 -3.46 11.66
C PHE A 119 -7.75 -4.60 11.93
N GLU A 120 -7.28 -5.74 12.42
CA GLU A 120 -8.11 -6.90 12.73
C GLU A 120 -9.16 -6.58 13.81
N LYS A 121 -8.79 -5.81 14.83
CA LYS A 121 -9.74 -5.34 15.83
C LYS A 121 -10.86 -4.51 15.20
N LYS A 122 -10.52 -3.55 14.34
CA LYS A 122 -11.52 -2.73 13.63
C LYS A 122 -12.38 -3.56 12.68
N ARG A 123 -11.80 -4.55 12.04
CA ARG A 123 -12.51 -5.48 11.17
C ARG A 123 -13.56 -6.28 11.96
N GLU A 124 -13.21 -6.77 13.14
CA GLU A 124 -14.13 -7.49 14.01
C GLU A 124 -15.26 -6.59 14.54
N GLU A 125 -14.93 -5.37 14.94
CA GLU A 125 -15.92 -4.36 15.32
C GLU A 125 -16.91 -4.08 14.18
N ALA A 126 -16.40 -3.90 12.96
CA ALA A 126 -17.24 -3.70 11.77
C ALA A 126 -18.10 -4.93 11.45
N ARG A 127 -17.54 -6.13 11.58
CA ARG A 127 -18.26 -7.39 11.40
C ARG A 127 -19.47 -7.47 12.33
N ASN A 128 -19.27 -7.17 13.61
CA ASN A 128 -20.36 -7.19 14.62
C ASN A 128 -21.49 -6.20 14.27
N ILE A 129 -21.15 -5.04 13.70
CA ILE A 129 -22.16 -4.09 13.21
C ILE A 129 -22.90 -4.65 11.98
N LEU A 130 -22.17 -5.18 11.01
CA LEU A 130 -22.73 -5.68 9.75
C LEU A 130 -23.59 -6.93 9.91
N THR A 131 -23.31 -7.74 10.91
CA THR A 131 -24.11 -8.94 11.25
C THR A 131 -25.28 -8.63 12.18
N SER A 132 -25.48 -7.37 12.58
CA SER A 132 -26.62 -6.95 13.40
C SER A 132 -27.93 -6.94 12.58
N ASP A 133 -29.06 -6.93 13.27
CA ASP A 133 -30.41 -6.93 12.69
C ASP A 133 -30.65 -5.77 11.70
N ILE A 134 -29.88 -4.67 11.83
CA ILE A 134 -29.99 -3.49 10.94
C ILE A 134 -29.73 -3.86 9.48
N PHE A 135 -28.86 -4.85 9.24
CA PHE A 135 -28.46 -5.28 7.89
C PHE A 135 -29.17 -6.56 7.43
N THR A 136 -30.01 -7.17 8.28
CA THR A 136 -30.77 -8.36 7.92
C THR A 136 -31.68 -8.09 6.72
N ASN A 137 -31.60 -8.95 5.70
CA ASN A 137 -32.32 -8.82 4.42
C ASN A 137 -31.98 -7.53 3.63
N LYS A 138 -30.82 -6.93 3.85
CA LYS A 138 -30.29 -5.83 3.03
C LYS A 138 -29.34 -6.35 1.98
N THR A 139 -29.35 -5.69 0.84
CA THR A 139 -28.33 -5.84 -0.20
C THR A 139 -27.49 -4.57 -0.24
N PHE A 140 -26.23 -4.70 -0.61
CA PHE A 140 -25.34 -3.56 -0.77
C PHE A 140 -24.54 -3.72 -2.05
N SER A 141 -24.06 -2.58 -2.56
CA SER A 141 -23.14 -2.51 -3.67
C SER A 141 -21.97 -1.63 -3.29
N ILE A 142 -20.78 -1.99 -3.77
CA ILE A 142 -19.56 -1.20 -3.54
C ILE A 142 -19.29 -0.40 -4.79
N PHE A 143 -19.27 0.92 -4.64
CA PHE A 143 -18.91 1.86 -5.68
C PHE A 143 -17.56 2.49 -5.36
N GLN A 144 -16.70 2.60 -6.34
CA GLN A 144 -15.47 3.37 -6.26
C GLN A 144 -15.53 4.53 -7.24
N ASP A 145 -15.39 5.75 -6.75
CA ASP A 145 -15.17 6.94 -7.56
C ASP A 145 -13.67 7.10 -7.80
N TRP A 146 -13.28 7.22 -9.05
CA TRP A 146 -11.88 7.34 -9.45
C TRP A 146 -11.47 8.79 -9.75
N GLY A 147 -12.35 9.75 -9.46
CA GLY A 147 -12.07 11.17 -9.60
C GLY A 147 -12.08 11.69 -11.05
N SER A 148 -12.28 10.80 -12.03
CA SER A 148 -12.28 11.14 -13.48
C SER A 148 -13.67 11.17 -14.10
N GLY A 149 -14.73 11.09 -13.26
CA GLY A 149 -16.10 10.86 -13.72
C GLY A 149 -16.38 9.41 -14.08
N SER A 150 -15.44 8.52 -13.84
CA SER A 150 -15.59 7.08 -14.01
C SER A 150 -15.86 6.43 -12.65
N TYR A 151 -16.78 5.46 -12.64
CA TYR A 151 -17.15 4.72 -11.43
C TYR A 151 -16.89 3.23 -11.63
N GLY A 152 -16.28 2.60 -10.65
CA GLY A 152 -16.18 1.14 -10.56
C GLY A 152 -17.31 0.57 -9.71
N ILE A 153 -17.93 -0.51 -10.18
CA ILE A 153 -18.84 -1.33 -9.40
C ILE A 153 -18.20 -2.68 -9.21
N TYR A 154 -18.06 -3.12 -7.97
CA TYR A 154 -17.44 -4.40 -7.66
C TYR A 154 -18.50 -5.47 -7.50
N TYR A 155 -18.49 -6.46 -8.39
CA TYR A 155 -19.40 -7.60 -8.38
C TYR A 155 -18.79 -8.84 -7.74
N GLU A 156 -17.46 -8.88 -7.59
CA GLU A 156 -16.73 -10.07 -7.23
C GLU A 156 -16.08 -9.96 -5.84
N THR A 157 -15.98 -11.11 -5.19
CA THR A 157 -15.35 -11.27 -3.88
C THR A 157 -13.86 -10.96 -3.88
N GLU A 158 -13.25 -10.85 -5.06
CA GLU A 158 -11.79 -10.75 -5.20
C GLU A 158 -11.25 -9.34 -5.41
N SER A 159 -12.11 -8.34 -5.63
CA SER A 159 -11.67 -6.94 -5.72
C SER A 159 -11.12 -6.44 -4.37
N ARG A 160 -10.23 -5.44 -4.41
CA ARG A 160 -9.63 -4.86 -3.19
C ARG A 160 -10.65 -4.41 -2.16
N ALA A 161 -11.69 -3.72 -2.60
CA ALA A 161 -12.75 -3.25 -1.72
C ALA A 161 -13.62 -4.42 -1.23
N ALA A 162 -13.95 -5.38 -2.09
CA ALA A 162 -14.73 -6.56 -1.72
C ALA A 162 -13.97 -7.49 -0.78
N ARG A 163 -12.66 -7.67 -0.92
CA ARG A 163 -11.86 -8.47 0.04
C ARG A 163 -11.90 -7.90 1.45
N CYS A 164 -11.81 -6.58 1.59
CA CYS A 164 -11.95 -5.96 2.91
C CYS A 164 -13.35 -6.14 3.50
N PHE A 165 -14.39 -6.11 2.67
CA PHE A 165 -15.77 -6.14 3.12
C PHE A 165 -16.31 -7.58 3.26
N ILE A 166 -16.09 -8.44 2.26
CA ILE A 166 -16.65 -9.80 2.21
C ILE A 166 -15.87 -10.76 3.09
N SER A 167 -14.54 -10.66 3.17
CA SER A 167 -13.77 -11.42 4.16
C SER A 167 -14.11 -11.06 5.61
N SER A 168 -14.83 -9.97 5.83
CA SER A 168 -15.36 -9.59 7.13
C SER A 168 -16.72 -10.22 7.44
N LEU A 169 -17.39 -10.82 6.45
CA LEU A 169 -18.71 -11.45 6.59
C LEU A 169 -18.65 -12.98 6.58
N ALA A 170 -17.55 -13.58 6.14
CA ALA A 170 -17.25 -15.01 6.20
C ALA A 170 -16.48 -15.32 7.49
#